data_0010983c468187403b333d8965d495f5
#
_entry.id   0010983c468187403b333d8965d495f5
#
_cell.length_a   1.000
_cell.length_b   1.000
_cell.length_c   1.000
_cell.angle_alpha   90.00
_cell.angle_beta   90.00
_cell.angle_gamma   90.00
#
_symmetry.space_group_name_H-M   'P 1'
#
loop_
_entity.id
_entity.type
_entity.pdbx_description
1 polymer ?
#
loop_
_entity_poly.entity_id
_entity_poly.type
_entity_poly.pdbx_seq_one_letter_code
_entity_poly.pdbx_strand_id
1 'polypeptide(L)'
;MEVFVVSLLNGLVYGMLLFMLASGLTLILSMMGVLNFAHASAYMLGAYFAYTISLYVGFWPALIVAPVLCGLVGAAIEMWGLRRVHRHGHLAELLFTFGVALIIEKAVQMTWGLLPVPYRVPELLDFPLFRIYGTQFPAYRAFMLLISALMFGAIWLGLTRTRVGLVIQAALTHPDMASALGHNVPRIFTLVFAAGTALAGLAGVIGGNYQVTEPAMAFTMGPIVFVVVVFGGLGSLTGCFIASILMGLIQTFAVVFDVSLADLLAKFGIIVTASTPFVEILTVTLPRIGALLPFLMMVLILVFRPRGLMGTRDA
;
A
#
# COMPACT_ATOMS: atom_id res chain seq x y z
N MET A 1 -14.31 -18.31 -18.89
CA MET A 1 -12.87 -18.11 -19.13
C MET A 1 -12.50 -16.64 -19.21
N GLU A 2 -13.23 -15.85 -20.02
CA GLU A 2 -13.00 -14.41 -20.19
C GLU A 2 -12.99 -13.65 -18.86
N VAL A 3 -14.08 -13.70 -18.11
CA VAL A 3 -14.23 -13.02 -16.80
C VAL A 3 -13.09 -13.40 -15.85
N PHE A 4 -12.69 -14.67 -15.82
CA PHE A 4 -11.62 -15.16 -14.97
C PHE A 4 -10.26 -14.53 -15.34
N VAL A 5 -9.90 -14.53 -16.63
CA VAL A 5 -8.60 -13.98 -17.09
C VAL A 5 -8.53 -12.46 -16.86
N VAL A 6 -9.63 -11.74 -17.17
CA VAL A 6 -9.69 -10.29 -16.94
C VAL A 6 -9.61 -9.97 -15.45
N SER A 7 -10.30 -10.73 -14.60
CA SER A 7 -10.24 -10.56 -13.14
C SER A 7 -8.85 -10.86 -12.57
N LEU A 8 -8.19 -11.89 -13.10
CA LEU A 8 -6.82 -12.23 -12.71
C LEU A 8 -5.85 -11.07 -13.01
N LEU A 9 -5.93 -10.51 -14.23
CA LEU A 9 -5.10 -9.37 -14.61
C LEU A 9 -5.40 -8.12 -13.76
N ASN A 10 -6.67 -7.81 -13.55
CA ASN A 10 -7.07 -6.68 -12.72
C ASN A 10 -6.65 -6.87 -11.25
N GLY A 11 -6.80 -8.07 -10.72
CA GLY A 11 -6.36 -8.42 -9.38
C GLY A 11 -4.85 -8.32 -9.22
N LEU A 12 -4.09 -8.72 -10.24
CA LEU A 12 -2.65 -8.55 -10.26
C LEU A 12 -2.25 -7.06 -10.26
N VAL A 13 -2.89 -6.23 -11.10
CA VAL A 13 -2.64 -4.78 -11.13
C VAL A 13 -2.92 -4.14 -9.78
N TYR A 14 -4.08 -4.44 -9.19
CA TYR A 14 -4.44 -3.92 -7.88
C TYR A 14 -3.52 -4.44 -6.77
N GLY A 15 -3.16 -5.72 -6.79
CA GLY A 15 -2.20 -6.30 -5.85
C GLY A 15 -0.81 -5.67 -5.95
N MET A 16 -0.35 -5.36 -7.16
CA MET A 16 0.92 -4.68 -7.36
C MET A 16 0.88 -3.22 -6.90
N LEU A 17 -0.25 -2.52 -7.03
CA LEU A 17 -0.44 -1.20 -6.42
C LEU A 17 -0.38 -1.27 -4.89
N LEU A 18 -1.07 -2.25 -4.28
CA LEU A 18 -0.99 -2.48 -2.84
C LEU A 18 0.45 -2.78 -2.40
N PHE A 19 1.19 -3.56 -3.19
CA PHE A 19 2.61 -3.83 -2.93
C PHE A 19 3.45 -2.56 -2.97
N MET A 20 3.27 -1.70 -3.98
CA MET A 20 4.01 -0.43 -4.07
C MET A 20 3.85 0.39 -2.79
N LEU A 21 2.63 0.51 -2.31
CA LEU A 21 2.33 1.26 -1.09
C LEU A 21 2.81 0.52 0.17
N ALA A 22 2.56 -0.78 0.30
CA ALA A 22 2.90 -1.56 1.47
C ALA A 22 4.41 -1.80 1.63
N SER A 23 5.18 -1.82 0.53
CA SER A 23 6.63 -2.04 0.57
C SER A 23 7.37 -0.95 1.33
N GLY A 24 6.96 0.32 1.18
CA GLY A 24 7.53 1.44 1.93
C GLY A 24 7.23 1.34 3.44
N LEU A 25 6.00 0.94 3.81
CA LEU A 25 5.66 0.70 5.21
C LEU A 25 6.42 -0.50 5.79
N THR A 26 6.53 -1.58 5.01
CA THR A 26 7.31 -2.77 5.40
C THR A 26 8.77 -2.41 5.63
N LEU A 27 9.35 -1.54 4.77
CA LEU A 27 10.71 -1.06 4.94
C LEU A 27 10.87 -0.29 6.26
N ILE A 28 10.01 0.68 6.53
CA ILE A 28 10.04 1.48 7.77
C ILE A 28 9.87 0.56 8.99
N LEU A 29 8.88 -0.32 8.95
CA LEU A 29 8.55 -1.20 10.06
C LEU A 29 9.66 -2.22 10.34
N SER A 30 10.22 -2.87 9.30
CA SER A 30 11.30 -3.85 9.47
C SER A 30 12.57 -3.21 10.03
N MET A 31 12.73 -1.94 9.75
CA MET A 31 13.98 -1.23 10.02
C MET A 31 13.94 -0.40 11.30
N MET A 32 12.84 0.19 11.63
CA MET A 32 12.71 1.08 12.77
C MET A 32 11.77 0.55 13.86
N GLY A 33 11.03 -0.54 13.59
CA GLY A 33 9.98 -1.05 14.47
C GLY A 33 8.80 -0.09 14.64
N VAL A 34 8.71 0.96 13.82
CA VAL A 34 7.72 2.03 13.95
C VAL A 34 6.51 1.74 13.07
N LEU A 35 5.34 1.66 13.69
CA LEU A 35 4.05 1.64 13.00
C LEU A 35 3.67 3.07 12.62
N ASN A 36 3.86 3.40 11.34
CA ASN A 36 3.61 4.74 10.81
C ASN A 36 2.21 4.87 10.21
N PHE A 37 1.23 5.40 10.96
CA PHE A 37 -0.12 5.67 10.43
C PHE A 37 -0.17 6.78 9.38
N ALA A 38 0.81 7.69 9.36
CA ALA A 38 0.92 8.72 8.32
C ALA A 38 1.44 8.19 6.97
N HIS A 39 1.76 6.89 6.87
CA HIS A 39 2.33 6.32 5.64
C HIS A 39 1.38 6.45 4.44
N ALA A 40 0.09 6.17 4.63
CA ALA A 40 -0.91 6.35 3.57
C ALA A 40 -1.14 7.83 3.21
N SER A 41 -0.84 8.76 4.11
CA SER A 41 -0.86 10.18 3.78
C SER A 41 0.26 10.57 2.81
N ALA A 42 1.41 9.87 2.83
CA ALA A 42 2.45 10.06 1.82
C ALA A 42 2.01 9.56 0.43
N TYR A 43 1.20 8.50 0.36
CA TYR A 43 0.55 8.06 -0.87
C TYR A 43 -0.38 9.15 -1.42
N MET A 44 -1.23 9.72 -0.59
CA MET A 44 -2.10 10.83 -0.95
C MET A 44 -1.29 12.03 -1.43
N LEU A 45 -0.28 12.46 -0.67
CA LEU A 45 0.60 13.57 -1.08
C LEU A 45 1.28 13.31 -2.42
N GLY A 46 1.74 12.08 -2.68
CA GLY A 46 2.32 11.68 -3.95
C GLY A 46 1.38 11.90 -5.13
N ALA A 47 0.10 11.54 -4.99
CA ALA A 47 -0.92 11.77 -5.99
C ALA A 47 -1.19 13.27 -6.23
N TYR A 48 -1.34 14.06 -5.15
CA TYR A 48 -1.58 15.50 -5.26
C TYR A 48 -0.38 16.29 -5.78
N PHE A 49 0.83 15.96 -5.36
CA PHE A 49 2.05 16.56 -5.91
C PHE A 49 2.19 16.21 -7.39
N ALA A 50 1.97 14.94 -7.77
CA ALA A 50 2.04 14.55 -9.16
C ALA A 50 0.97 15.21 -10.02
N TYR A 51 -0.26 15.31 -9.52
CA TYR A 51 -1.33 16.09 -10.16
C TYR A 51 -0.86 17.52 -10.43
N THR A 52 -0.41 18.22 -9.39
CA THR A 52 0.01 19.61 -9.51
C THR A 52 1.19 19.79 -10.46
N ILE A 53 2.23 18.97 -10.32
CA ILE A 53 3.41 19.04 -11.19
C ILE A 53 3.04 18.72 -12.64
N SER A 54 2.14 17.73 -12.86
CA SER A 54 1.70 17.33 -14.19
C SER A 54 0.98 18.44 -14.94
N LEU A 55 0.31 19.36 -14.26
CA LEU A 55 -0.33 20.52 -14.88
C LEU A 55 0.67 21.49 -15.55
N TYR A 56 1.91 21.55 -15.04
CA TYR A 56 2.91 22.51 -15.52
C TYR A 56 3.97 21.88 -16.40
N VAL A 57 4.45 20.69 -16.05
CA VAL A 57 5.63 20.07 -16.71
C VAL A 57 5.37 18.65 -17.23
N GLY A 58 4.13 18.15 -17.08
CA GLY A 58 3.73 16.82 -17.54
C GLY A 58 4.01 15.70 -16.54
N PHE A 59 3.54 14.50 -16.89
CA PHE A 59 3.56 13.31 -16.04
C PHE A 59 4.99 12.78 -15.73
N TRP A 60 5.88 12.77 -16.72
CA TRP A 60 7.21 12.13 -16.59
C TRP A 60 8.11 12.81 -15.55
N PRO A 61 8.22 14.15 -15.52
CA PRO A 61 8.91 14.83 -14.41
C PRO A 61 8.19 14.62 -13.07
N ALA A 62 6.85 14.59 -13.04
CA ALA A 62 6.08 14.36 -11.83
C ALA A 62 6.38 12.98 -11.22
N LEU A 63 6.59 11.95 -12.06
CA LEU A 63 6.94 10.58 -11.63
C LEU A 63 8.22 10.53 -10.78
N ILE A 64 9.14 11.48 -10.97
CA ILE A 64 10.41 11.55 -10.23
C ILE A 64 10.32 12.56 -9.08
N VAL A 65 9.80 13.76 -9.37
CA VAL A 65 9.82 14.87 -8.41
C VAL A 65 8.85 14.65 -7.25
N ALA A 66 7.64 14.14 -7.51
CA ALA A 66 6.66 13.94 -6.44
C ALA A 66 7.10 12.92 -5.37
N PRO A 67 7.66 11.75 -5.71
CA PRO A 67 8.22 10.84 -4.70
C PRO A 67 9.37 11.46 -3.90
N VAL A 68 10.24 12.25 -4.55
CA VAL A 68 11.33 12.95 -3.85
C VAL A 68 10.78 13.95 -2.84
N LEU A 69 9.77 14.74 -3.22
CA LEU A 69 9.09 15.65 -2.29
C LEU A 69 8.45 14.90 -1.11
N CYS A 70 7.78 13.77 -1.37
CA CYS A 70 7.25 12.92 -0.30
C CYS A 70 8.35 12.41 0.63
N GLY A 71 9.49 12.00 0.08
CA GLY A 71 10.66 11.60 0.86
C GLY A 71 11.21 12.72 1.74
N LEU A 72 11.28 13.95 1.21
CA LEU A 72 11.69 15.13 1.99
C LEU A 72 10.72 15.44 3.12
N VAL A 73 9.42 15.36 2.88
CA VAL A 73 8.38 15.49 3.91
C VAL A 73 8.56 14.41 4.98
N GLY A 74 8.79 13.15 4.56
CA GLY A 74 9.06 12.05 5.47
C GLY A 74 10.31 12.28 6.31
N ALA A 75 11.41 12.72 5.68
CA ALA A 75 12.65 13.08 6.41
C ALA A 75 12.40 14.17 7.46
N ALA A 76 11.62 15.18 7.12
CA ALA A 76 11.25 16.26 8.04
C ALA A 76 10.44 15.73 9.24
N ILE A 77 9.44 14.88 8.97
CA ILE A 77 8.61 14.25 10.02
C ILE A 77 9.48 13.40 10.96
N GLU A 78 10.41 12.61 10.42
CA GLU A 78 11.33 11.80 11.24
C GLU A 78 12.25 12.68 12.08
N MET A 79 12.99 13.62 11.45
CA MET A 79 14.01 14.42 12.13
C MET A 79 13.44 15.32 13.23
N TRP A 80 12.30 15.97 12.97
CA TRP A 80 11.76 16.97 13.88
C TRP A 80 10.73 16.45 14.86
N GLY A 81 10.05 15.35 14.51
CA GLY A 81 8.98 14.79 15.30
C GLY A 81 9.26 13.39 15.83
N LEU A 82 9.24 12.39 14.95
CA LEU A 82 9.25 10.97 15.33
C LEU A 82 10.47 10.60 16.19
N ARG A 83 11.66 11.11 15.84
CA ARG A 83 12.91 10.88 16.62
C ARG A 83 12.81 11.35 18.07
N ARG A 84 12.08 12.44 18.33
CA ARG A 84 11.85 12.93 19.70
C ARG A 84 10.83 12.09 20.43
N VAL A 85 9.79 11.64 19.73
CA VAL A 85 8.68 10.87 20.28
C VAL A 85 9.08 9.43 20.54
N HIS A 86 9.99 8.87 19.76
CA HIS A 86 10.49 7.49 19.89
C HIS A 86 10.95 7.12 21.32
N ARG A 87 11.49 8.10 22.05
CA ARG A 87 11.91 7.93 23.47
C ARG A 87 10.75 7.64 24.44
N HIS A 88 9.51 7.91 24.04
CA HIS A 88 8.31 7.77 24.87
C HIS A 88 7.55 6.47 24.60
N GLY A 89 8.10 5.61 23.73
CA GLY A 89 7.57 4.28 23.42
C GLY A 89 6.55 4.26 22.26
N HIS A 90 6.17 3.06 21.88
CA HIS A 90 5.37 2.80 20.68
C HIS A 90 3.99 3.48 20.66
N LEU A 91 3.33 3.63 21.81
CA LEU A 91 2.03 4.31 21.86
C LEU A 91 2.15 5.79 21.46
N ALA A 92 3.22 6.47 21.93
CA ALA A 92 3.47 7.86 21.60
C ALA A 92 3.77 8.02 20.08
N GLU A 93 4.50 7.08 19.47
CA GLU A 93 4.76 7.05 18.03
C GLU A 93 3.47 6.89 17.22
N LEU A 94 2.58 5.98 17.62
CA LEU A 94 1.29 5.76 16.99
C LEU A 94 0.42 7.03 17.03
N LEU A 95 0.29 7.65 18.19
CA LEU A 95 -0.49 8.88 18.36
C LEU A 95 0.11 10.05 17.56
N PHE A 96 1.44 10.17 17.56
CA PHE A 96 2.13 11.20 16.78
C PHE A 96 1.89 11.03 15.29
N THR A 97 2.11 9.81 14.74
CA THR A 97 1.93 9.56 13.31
C THR A 97 0.47 9.67 12.88
N PHE A 98 -0.48 9.31 13.75
CA PHE A 98 -1.89 9.54 13.51
C PHE A 98 -2.24 11.04 13.47
N GLY A 99 -1.72 11.83 14.41
CA GLY A 99 -1.86 13.28 14.40
C GLY A 99 -1.27 13.92 13.14
N VAL A 100 -0.08 13.46 12.71
CA VAL A 100 0.54 13.90 11.43
C VAL A 100 -0.34 13.55 10.23
N ALA A 101 -0.96 12.36 10.21
CA ALA A 101 -1.88 11.98 9.13
C ALA A 101 -3.06 12.95 9.02
N LEU A 102 -3.68 13.32 10.15
CA LEU A 102 -4.77 14.31 10.18
C LEU A 102 -4.31 15.70 9.72
N ILE A 103 -3.12 16.14 10.14
CA ILE A 103 -2.56 17.43 9.71
C ILE A 103 -2.36 17.45 8.20
N ILE A 104 -1.77 16.38 7.63
CA ILE A 104 -1.54 16.26 6.19
C ILE A 104 -2.88 16.27 5.43
N GLU A 105 -3.88 15.51 5.90
CA GLU A 105 -5.20 15.51 5.27
C GLU A 105 -5.80 16.91 5.24
N LYS A 106 -5.78 17.63 6.37
CA LYS A 106 -6.31 19.00 6.45
C LYS A 106 -5.51 19.97 5.59
N ALA A 107 -4.20 19.83 5.53
CA ALA A 107 -3.37 20.63 4.63
C ALA A 107 -3.72 20.40 3.15
N VAL A 108 -3.96 19.14 2.76
CA VAL A 108 -4.43 18.80 1.41
C VAL A 108 -5.80 19.40 1.12
N GLN A 109 -6.76 19.27 2.06
CA GLN A 109 -8.09 19.88 1.92
C GLN A 109 -8.05 21.41 1.79
N MET A 110 -7.15 22.07 2.52
CA MET A 110 -6.97 23.53 2.45
C MET A 110 -6.32 23.99 1.14
N THR A 111 -5.45 23.17 0.55
CA THR A 111 -4.66 23.52 -0.64
C THR A 111 -5.41 23.20 -1.94
N TRP A 112 -6.02 22.01 -2.03
CA TRP A 112 -6.68 21.51 -3.25
C TRP A 112 -8.20 21.40 -3.13
N GLY A 113 -8.76 21.63 -1.95
CA GLY A 113 -10.19 21.54 -1.70
C GLY A 113 -10.65 20.16 -1.25
N LEU A 114 -11.98 20.02 -1.10
CA LEU A 114 -12.63 18.79 -0.60
C LEU A 114 -13.03 17.83 -1.72
N LEU A 115 -13.11 18.33 -2.96
CA LEU A 115 -13.56 17.54 -4.11
C LEU A 115 -12.39 16.77 -4.74
N PRO A 116 -12.67 15.63 -5.38
CA PRO A 116 -11.67 14.91 -6.15
C PRO A 116 -11.05 15.78 -7.25
N VAL A 117 -9.73 15.63 -7.46
CA VAL A 117 -9.03 16.33 -8.54
C VAL A 117 -8.96 15.44 -9.80
N PRO A 118 -9.05 16.03 -11.01
CA PRO A 118 -9.06 15.29 -12.28
C PRO A 118 -7.65 14.90 -12.71
N TYR A 119 -7.00 14.03 -11.94
CA TYR A 119 -5.68 13.50 -12.26
C TYR A 119 -5.83 12.36 -13.29
N ARG A 120 -5.49 12.64 -14.55
CA ARG A 120 -5.71 11.74 -15.70
C ARG A 120 -4.46 10.94 -16.06
N VAL A 121 -4.68 9.78 -16.68
CA VAL A 121 -3.63 8.98 -17.31
C VAL A 121 -2.94 9.81 -18.40
N PRO A 122 -1.59 9.77 -18.51
CA PRO A 122 -0.87 10.47 -19.55
C PRO A 122 -1.23 9.93 -20.94
N GLU A 123 -1.38 10.81 -21.93
CA GLU A 123 -1.80 10.47 -23.30
C GLU A 123 -0.94 9.36 -23.94
N LEU A 124 0.38 9.36 -23.65
CA LEU A 124 1.32 8.34 -24.11
C LEU A 124 1.00 6.92 -23.61
N LEU A 125 0.21 6.77 -22.57
CA LEU A 125 -0.18 5.48 -21.98
C LEU A 125 -1.70 5.24 -22.05
N ASP A 126 -2.44 6.15 -22.67
CA ASP A 126 -3.90 6.08 -22.83
C ASP A 126 -4.28 5.39 -24.16
N PHE A 127 -3.81 4.16 -24.33
CA PHE A 127 -4.18 3.31 -25.45
C PHE A 127 -4.35 1.85 -25.00
N PRO A 128 -5.15 1.05 -25.70
CA PRO A 128 -5.27 -0.38 -25.42
C PRO A 128 -4.00 -1.12 -25.90
N LEU A 129 -3.27 -1.76 -24.97
CA LEU A 129 -2.06 -2.51 -25.27
C LEU A 129 -2.37 -3.79 -26.05
N PHE A 130 -3.40 -4.51 -25.61
CA PHE A 130 -3.92 -5.71 -26.27
C PHE A 130 -5.41 -5.91 -25.93
N ARG A 131 -6.05 -6.79 -26.68
CA ARG A 131 -7.45 -7.19 -26.44
C ARG A 131 -7.49 -8.68 -26.11
N ILE A 132 -8.11 -9.03 -24.99
CA ILE A 132 -8.36 -10.42 -24.58
C ILE A 132 -9.86 -10.61 -24.52
N TYR A 133 -10.38 -11.54 -25.30
CA TYR A 133 -11.83 -11.87 -25.35
C TYR A 133 -12.72 -10.63 -25.56
N GLY A 134 -12.29 -9.65 -26.34
CA GLY A 134 -13.06 -8.41 -26.54
C GLY A 134 -12.83 -7.30 -25.53
N THR A 135 -12.30 -7.61 -24.36
CA THR A 135 -11.95 -6.62 -23.32
C THR A 135 -10.58 -6.01 -23.60
N GLN A 136 -10.51 -4.67 -23.56
CA GLN A 136 -9.28 -3.93 -23.75
C GLN A 136 -8.46 -3.89 -22.45
N PHE A 137 -7.16 -4.19 -22.53
CA PHE A 137 -6.23 -4.00 -21.42
C PHE A 137 -5.43 -2.71 -21.66
N PRO A 138 -5.62 -1.66 -20.84
CA PRO A 138 -4.94 -0.37 -21.00
C PRO A 138 -3.44 -0.49 -20.81
N ALA A 139 -2.65 0.22 -21.63
CA ALA A 139 -1.19 0.29 -21.51
C ALA A 139 -0.73 0.81 -20.15
N TYR A 140 -1.50 1.73 -19.55
CA TYR A 140 -1.23 2.24 -18.21
C TYR A 140 -1.17 1.14 -17.14
N ARG A 141 -2.04 0.12 -17.22
CA ARG A 141 -1.99 -1.02 -16.27
C ARG A 141 -0.72 -1.85 -16.42
N ALA A 142 -0.25 -2.05 -17.65
CA ALA A 142 1.04 -2.71 -17.90
C ALA A 142 2.20 -1.86 -17.34
N PHE A 143 2.14 -0.55 -17.51
CA PHE A 143 3.10 0.38 -16.92
C PHE A 143 3.12 0.31 -15.38
N MET A 144 1.95 0.25 -14.72
CA MET A 144 1.86 0.02 -13.27
C MET A 144 2.57 -1.26 -12.84
N LEU A 145 2.33 -2.37 -13.55
CA LEU A 145 3.00 -3.65 -13.29
C LEU A 145 4.52 -3.54 -13.45
N LEU A 146 4.98 -2.88 -14.51
CA LEU A 146 6.40 -2.67 -14.76
C LEU A 146 7.07 -1.86 -13.64
N ILE A 147 6.50 -0.71 -13.28
CA ILE A 147 7.06 0.15 -12.22
C ILE A 147 7.07 -0.59 -10.88
N SER A 148 6.02 -1.32 -10.56
CA SER A 148 5.96 -2.10 -9.31
C SER A 148 7.03 -3.20 -9.28
N ALA A 149 7.24 -3.92 -10.40
CA ALA A 149 8.29 -4.93 -10.52
C ALA A 149 9.70 -4.32 -10.42
N LEU A 150 9.94 -3.18 -11.09
CA LEU A 150 11.19 -2.43 -10.98
C LEU A 150 11.44 -1.97 -9.55
N MET A 151 10.41 -1.48 -8.87
CA MET A 151 10.48 -1.05 -7.48
C MET A 151 10.82 -2.22 -6.55
N PHE A 152 10.16 -3.40 -6.72
CA PHE A 152 10.51 -4.61 -5.99
C PHE A 152 11.96 -4.99 -6.20
N GLY A 153 12.41 -5.05 -7.45
CA GLY A 153 13.80 -5.36 -7.80
C GLY A 153 14.79 -4.38 -7.19
N ALA A 154 14.48 -3.07 -7.25
CA ALA A 154 15.34 -2.02 -6.70
C ALA A 154 15.48 -2.13 -5.17
N ILE A 155 14.36 -2.35 -4.45
CA ILE A 155 14.38 -2.52 -3.00
C ILE A 155 15.15 -3.80 -2.64
N TRP A 156 14.83 -4.91 -3.30
CA TRP A 156 15.47 -6.20 -3.03
C TRP A 156 16.99 -6.15 -3.30
N LEU A 157 17.41 -5.62 -4.47
CA LEU A 157 18.83 -5.44 -4.79
C LEU A 157 19.50 -4.46 -3.84
N GLY A 158 18.84 -3.33 -3.54
CA GLY A 158 19.33 -2.31 -2.63
C GLY A 158 19.63 -2.87 -1.25
N LEU A 159 18.73 -3.67 -0.69
CA LEU A 159 18.88 -4.24 0.64
C LEU A 159 19.84 -5.43 0.70
N THR A 160 19.86 -6.30 -0.34
CA THR A 160 20.58 -7.58 -0.29
C THR A 160 21.95 -7.54 -0.95
N ARG A 161 22.17 -6.63 -1.91
CA ARG A 161 23.37 -6.65 -2.76
C ARG A 161 24.23 -5.38 -2.65
N THR A 162 23.81 -4.36 -1.87
CA THR A 162 24.59 -3.12 -1.72
C THR A 162 25.20 -2.98 -0.33
N ARG A 163 26.31 -2.24 -0.25
CA ARG A 163 26.95 -1.87 1.04
C ARG A 163 26.00 -1.04 1.91
N VAL A 164 25.17 -0.22 1.27
CA VAL A 164 24.17 0.61 1.98
C VAL A 164 23.15 -0.29 2.67
N GLY A 165 22.65 -1.32 1.99
CA GLY A 165 21.72 -2.29 2.58
C GLY A 165 22.33 -3.04 3.78
N LEU A 166 23.58 -3.46 3.68
CA LEU A 166 24.30 -4.11 4.80
C LEU A 166 24.45 -3.16 6.00
N VAL A 167 24.84 -1.89 5.76
CA VAL A 167 24.97 -0.88 6.83
C VAL A 167 23.61 -0.57 7.46
N ILE A 168 22.57 -0.48 6.65
CA ILE A 168 21.20 -0.29 7.13
C ILE A 168 20.80 -1.48 8.03
N GLN A 169 20.95 -2.73 7.59
CA GLN A 169 20.62 -3.92 8.37
C GLN A 169 21.43 -3.98 9.68
N ALA A 170 22.73 -3.68 9.63
CA ALA A 170 23.59 -3.65 10.81
C ALA A 170 23.15 -2.56 11.83
N ALA A 171 22.81 -1.37 11.34
CA ALA A 171 22.35 -0.27 12.19
C ALA A 171 21.01 -0.55 12.91
N LEU A 172 20.25 -1.51 12.40
CA LEU A 172 18.96 -1.89 12.94
C LEU A 172 19.04 -3.03 13.95
N THR A 173 19.88 -4.02 13.64
CA THR A 173 20.08 -5.14 14.55
C THR A 173 20.99 -4.80 15.72
N HIS A 174 22.02 -3.97 15.47
CA HIS A 174 23.04 -3.61 16.44
C HIS A 174 23.43 -2.12 16.33
N PRO A 175 22.52 -1.17 16.70
CA PRO A 175 22.75 0.27 16.52
C PRO A 175 24.01 0.78 17.25
N ASP A 176 24.28 0.26 18.44
CA ASP A 176 25.44 0.65 19.23
C ASP A 176 26.77 0.23 18.55
N MET A 177 26.80 -1.00 18.00
CA MET A 177 27.96 -1.49 17.26
C MET A 177 28.17 -0.71 15.95
N ALA A 178 27.09 -0.43 15.21
CA ALA A 178 27.16 0.39 14.00
C ALA A 178 27.68 1.79 14.30
N SER A 179 27.25 2.38 15.41
CA SER A 179 27.75 3.68 15.90
C SER A 179 29.24 3.61 16.30
N ALA A 180 29.65 2.55 16.99
CA ALA A 180 31.06 2.33 17.37
C ALA A 180 31.99 2.17 16.14
N LEU A 181 31.45 1.62 15.03
CA LEU A 181 32.15 1.52 13.74
C LEU A 181 32.13 2.85 12.92
N GLY A 182 31.63 3.93 13.49
CA GLY A 182 31.63 5.28 12.89
C GLY A 182 30.43 5.57 11.98
N HIS A 183 29.41 4.73 11.95
CA HIS A 183 28.19 5.00 11.18
C HIS A 183 27.25 5.93 11.94
N ASN A 184 26.69 6.92 11.23
CA ASN A 184 25.71 7.84 11.82
C ASN A 184 24.30 7.20 11.78
N VAL A 185 23.98 6.41 12.81
CA VAL A 185 22.70 5.68 12.93
C VAL A 185 21.47 6.60 12.79
N PRO A 186 21.41 7.80 13.40
CA PRO A 186 20.29 8.71 13.21
C PRO A 186 20.08 9.14 11.76
N ARG A 187 21.14 9.35 10.97
CA ARG A 187 21.03 9.67 9.54
C ARG A 187 20.52 8.48 8.74
N ILE A 188 20.92 7.26 9.10
CA ILE A 188 20.46 6.03 8.47
C ILE A 188 18.94 5.91 8.66
N PHE A 189 18.43 6.15 9.87
CA PHE A 189 16.99 6.11 10.16
C PHE A 189 16.22 7.15 9.35
N THR A 190 16.73 8.39 9.25
CA THR A 190 16.11 9.42 8.41
C THR A 190 16.05 8.99 6.95
N LEU A 191 17.14 8.43 6.40
CA LEU A 191 17.19 7.98 5.01
C LEU A 191 16.22 6.83 4.74
N VAL A 192 16.12 5.87 5.65
CA VAL A 192 15.18 4.75 5.55
C VAL A 192 13.73 5.24 5.58
N PHE A 193 13.41 6.14 6.52
CA PHE A 193 12.08 6.71 6.63
C PHE A 193 11.72 7.55 5.40
N ALA A 194 12.65 8.37 4.91
CA ALA A 194 12.51 9.14 3.69
C ALA A 194 12.32 8.25 2.45
N ALA A 195 13.11 7.18 2.34
CA ALA A 195 12.95 6.22 1.25
C ALA A 195 11.59 5.52 1.29
N GLY A 196 11.15 5.05 2.47
CA GLY A 196 9.84 4.41 2.63
C GLY A 196 8.69 5.36 2.27
N THR A 197 8.76 6.63 2.70
CA THR A 197 7.76 7.64 2.34
C THR A 197 7.83 8.05 0.86
N ALA A 198 9.00 8.05 0.24
CA ALA A 198 9.16 8.26 -1.20
C ALA A 198 8.52 7.12 -2.01
N LEU A 199 8.66 5.86 -1.56
CA LEU A 199 8.00 4.70 -2.18
C LEU A 199 6.47 4.81 -2.10
N ALA A 200 5.93 5.25 -0.96
CA ALA A 200 4.50 5.54 -0.83
C ALA A 200 4.07 6.68 -1.76
N GLY A 201 4.89 7.73 -1.87
CA GLY A 201 4.68 8.82 -2.82
C GLY A 201 4.66 8.32 -4.27
N LEU A 202 5.59 7.44 -4.66
CA LEU A 202 5.61 6.81 -5.99
C LEU A 202 4.35 5.98 -6.24
N ALA A 203 3.92 5.20 -5.25
CA ALA A 203 2.64 4.50 -5.33
C ALA A 203 1.47 5.47 -5.55
N GLY A 204 1.50 6.66 -4.91
CA GLY A 204 0.51 7.72 -5.09
C GLY A 204 0.51 8.32 -6.50
N VAL A 205 1.69 8.59 -7.06
CA VAL A 205 1.82 9.06 -8.46
C VAL A 205 1.17 8.09 -9.44
N ILE A 206 1.44 6.81 -9.26
CA ILE A 206 0.93 5.74 -10.14
C ILE A 206 -0.53 5.42 -9.82
N GLY A 207 -0.88 5.31 -8.55
CA GLY A 207 -2.22 4.90 -8.10
C GLY A 207 -3.27 6.00 -8.24
N GLY A 208 -2.88 7.28 -8.14
CA GLY A 208 -3.78 8.41 -8.27
C GLY A 208 -4.47 8.52 -9.63
N ASN A 209 -3.82 8.05 -10.70
CA ASN A 209 -4.42 7.95 -12.04
C ASN A 209 -5.33 6.72 -12.21
N TYR A 210 -5.12 5.69 -11.38
CA TYR A 210 -5.89 4.45 -11.42
C TYR A 210 -7.11 4.50 -10.50
N GLN A 211 -6.97 5.18 -9.38
CA GLN A 211 -8.03 5.43 -8.42
C GLN A 211 -8.44 6.92 -8.43
N VAL A 212 -9.50 7.25 -7.73
CA VAL A 212 -9.91 8.65 -7.57
C VAL A 212 -8.94 9.34 -6.60
N THR A 213 -8.32 10.45 -7.05
CA THR A 213 -7.48 11.29 -6.19
C THR A 213 -8.37 12.25 -5.41
N GLU A 214 -8.58 11.94 -4.14
CA GLU A 214 -9.41 12.68 -3.21
C GLU A 214 -8.77 12.74 -1.81
N PRO A 215 -9.13 13.70 -0.94
CA PRO A 215 -8.52 13.81 0.38
C PRO A 215 -8.77 12.59 1.30
N ALA A 216 -9.83 11.81 1.05
CA ALA A 216 -10.15 10.61 1.84
C ALA A 216 -9.28 9.40 1.48
N MET A 217 -8.54 9.40 0.35
CA MET A 217 -7.80 8.24 -0.16
C MET A 217 -6.77 7.68 0.83
N ALA A 218 -6.19 8.52 1.69
CA ALA A 218 -5.25 8.07 2.71
C ALA A 218 -5.93 7.18 3.76
N PHE A 219 -7.11 7.56 4.22
CA PHE A 219 -7.87 6.79 5.21
C PHE A 219 -8.50 5.53 4.62
N THR A 220 -8.78 5.52 3.34
CA THR A 220 -9.31 4.34 2.64
C THR A 220 -8.21 3.29 2.44
N MET A 221 -7.01 3.72 2.02
CA MET A 221 -5.90 2.81 1.72
C MET A 221 -5.08 2.41 2.94
N GLY A 222 -4.97 3.29 3.95
CA GLY A 222 -4.14 3.04 5.14
C GLY A 222 -4.43 1.73 5.83
N PRO A 223 -5.69 1.43 6.23
CA PRO A 223 -6.05 0.18 6.87
C PRO A 223 -5.75 -1.04 5.99
N ILE A 224 -6.03 -0.99 4.68
CA ILE A 224 -5.77 -2.10 3.75
C ILE A 224 -4.27 -2.40 3.67
N VAL A 225 -3.45 -1.37 3.57
CA VAL A 225 -1.98 -1.51 3.53
C VAL A 225 -1.43 -2.09 4.83
N PHE A 226 -1.96 -1.65 5.96
CA PHE A 226 -1.61 -2.22 7.25
C PHE A 226 -1.96 -3.72 7.32
N VAL A 227 -3.15 -4.10 6.85
CA VAL A 227 -3.55 -5.51 6.73
C VAL A 227 -2.56 -6.29 5.85
N VAL A 228 -2.17 -5.76 4.70
CA VAL A 228 -1.21 -6.41 3.78
C VAL A 228 0.13 -6.66 4.46
N VAL A 229 0.65 -5.69 5.21
CA VAL A 229 1.93 -5.81 5.92
C VAL A 229 1.86 -6.85 7.03
N VAL A 230 0.79 -6.84 7.82
CA VAL A 230 0.57 -7.83 8.89
C VAL A 230 0.35 -9.23 8.30
N PHE A 231 -0.47 -9.34 7.27
CA PHE A 231 -0.74 -10.60 6.57
C PHE A 231 0.51 -11.20 5.95
N GLY A 232 1.36 -10.35 5.33
CA GLY A 232 2.63 -10.76 4.75
C GLY A 232 3.67 -11.22 5.78
N GLY A 233 3.56 -10.68 6.99
CA GLY A 233 4.50 -10.85 8.10
C GLY A 233 5.35 -9.60 8.29
N LEU A 234 5.32 -9.07 9.51
CA LEU A 234 5.98 -7.81 9.87
C LEU A 234 7.46 -7.83 9.47
N GLY A 235 7.87 -6.89 8.64
CA GLY A 235 9.25 -6.76 8.18
C GLY A 235 9.68 -7.66 7.02
N SER A 236 8.82 -8.54 6.49
CA SER A 236 9.15 -9.39 5.34
C SER A 236 8.71 -8.76 4.02
N LEU A 237 9.66 -8.30 3.19
CA LEU A 237 9.37 -7.73 1.87
C LEU A 237 8.76 -8.77 0.92
N THR A 238 9.26 -10.01 0.93
CA THR A 238 8.71 -11.11 0.12
C THR A 238 7.32 -11.52 0.59
N GLY A 239 7.11 -11.55 1.92
CA GLY A 239 5.79 -11.78 2.50
C GLY A 239 4.80 -10.68 2.12
N CYS A 240 5.20 -9.43 2.18
CA CYS A 240 4.42 -8.28 1.74
C CYS A 240 4.04 -8.38 0.26
N PHE A 241 4.97 -8.77 -0.61
CA PHE A 241 4.71 -8.99 -2.03
C PHE A 241 3.64 -10.04 -2.29
N ILE A 242 3.78 -11.23 -1.68
CA ILE A 242 2.81 -12.32 -1.82
C ILE A 242 1.45 -11.92 -1.25
N ALA A 243 1.44 -11.29 -0.07
CA ALA A 243 0.22 -10.80 0.58
C ALA A 243 -0.54 -9.79 -0.28
N SER A 244 0.18 -8.86 -0.89
CA SER A 244 -0.39 -7.83 -1.78
C SER A 244 -1.07 -8.47 -2.99
N ILE A 245 -0.42 -9.42 -3.65
CA ILE A 245 -0.99 -10.12 -4.80
C ILE A 245 -2.24 -10.92 -4.38
N LEU A 246 -2.15 -11.69 -3.29
CA LEU A 246 -3.29 -12.45 -2.79
C LEU A 246 -4.47 -11.54 -2.44
N MET A 247 -4.23 -10.43 -1.75
CA MET A 247 -5.28 -9.45 -1.43
C MET A 247 -5.89 -8.83 -2.67
N GLY A 248 -5.05 -8.44 -3.65
CA GLY A 248 -5.52 -7.88 -4.91
C GLY A 248 -6.42 -8.86 -5.68
N LEU A 249 -6.03 -10.13 -5.74
CA LEU A 249 -6.81 -11.18 -6.37
C LEU A 249 -8.12 -11.42 -5.62
N ILE A 250 -8.07 -11.63 -4.30
CA ILE A 250 -9.26 -11.90 -3.48
C ILE A 250 -10.28 -10.77 -3.60
N GLN A 251 -9.85 -9.51 -3.48
CA GLN A 251 -10.76 -8.37 -3.60
C GLN A 251 -11.36 -8.24 -5.00
N THR A 252 -10.56 -8.45 -6.05
CA THR A 252 -11.04 -8.35 -7.43
C THR A 252 -12.03 -9.47 -7.74
N PHE A 253 -11.72 -10.70 -7.35
CA PHE A 253 -12.65 -11.82 -7.55
C PHE A 253 -13.91 -11.67 -6.71
N ALA A 254 -13.84 -11.16 -5.49
CA ALA A 254 -14.99 -10.91 -4.66
C ALA A 254 -15.99 -9.92 -5.28
N VAL A 255 -15.51 -8.91 -5.99
CA VAL A 255 -16.36 -7.94 -6.69
C VAL A 255 -17.01 -8.55 -7.93
N VAL A 256 -16.31 -9.45 -8.62
CA VAL A 256 -16.75 -10.04 -9.89
C VAL A 256 -17.71 -11.21 -9.69
N PHE A 257 -17.48 -12.02 -8.66
CA PHE A 257 -18.39 -13.12 -8.33
C PHE A 257 -19.53 -12.65 -7.43
N ASP A 258 -20.63 -12.24 -8.05
CA ASP A 258 -21.85 -11.86 -7.33
C ASP A 258 -22.61 -13.13 -6.86
N VAL A 259 -22.04 -13.77 -5.84
CA VAL A 259 -22.58 -15.01 -5.23
C VAL A 259 -22.86 -14.71 -3.77
N SER A 260 -24.04 -15.12 -3.31
CA SER A 260 -24.42 -15.10 -1.90
C SER A 260 -24.29 -16.50 -1.26
N LEU A 261 -24.33 -16.54 0.07
CA LEU A 261 -24.40 -17.82 0.78
C LEU A 261 -25.71 -18.57 0.46
N ALA A 262 -26.80 -17.84 0.22
CA ALA A 262 -28.07 -18.39 -0.22
C ALA A 262 -27.97 -19.11 -1.58
N ASP A 263 -27.18 -18.52 -2.52
CA ASP A 263 -26.96 -19.15 -3.84
C ASP A 263 -26.13 -20.44 -3.71
N LEU A 264 -25.18 -20.47 -2.79
CA LEU A 264 -24.42 -21.69 -2.50
C LEU A 264 -25.31 -22.77 -1.86
N LEU A 265 -26.16 -22.41 -0.90
CA LEU A 265 -27.10 -23.33 -0.26
C LEU A 265 -28.12 -23.86 -1.26
N ALA A 266 -28.59 -23.05 -2.21
CA ALA A 266 -29.50 -23.48 -3.27
C ALA A 266 -28.90 -24.58 -4.14
N LYS A 267 -27.57 -24.62 -4.38
CA LYS A 267 -26.89 -25.70 -5.10
C LYS A 267 -26.94 -27.04 -4.35
N PHE A 268 -27.10 -27.00 -3.03
CA PHE A 268 -27.28 -28.19 -2.18
C PHE A 268 -28.78 -28.51 -1.93
N GLY A 269 -29.71 -27.86 -2.65
CA GLY A 269 -31.14 -28.08 -2.54
C GLY A 269 -31.80 -27.35 -1.35
N ILE A 270 -31.09 -26.46 -0.66
CA ILE A 270 -31.61 -25.67 0.45
C ILE A 270 -32.08 -24.32 -0.09
N ILE A 271 -33.39 -24.13 -0.20
CA ILE A 271 -33.98 -22.88 -0.68
C ILE A 271 -34.17 -21.93 0.51
N VAL A 272 -33.48 -20.79 0.45
CA VAL A 272 -33.61 -19.70 1.43
C VAL A 272 -34.85 -18.87 1.06
N THR A 273 -35.81 -18.79 1.99
CA THR A 273 -37.06 -18.01 1.83
C THR A 273 -37.08 -16.84 2.80
N ALA A 274 -37.99 -15.90 2.61
CA ALA A 274 -38.13 -14.74 3.50
C ALA A 274 -38.39 -15.11 4.98
N SER A 275 -38.86 -16.33 5.25
CA SER A 275 -39.08 -16.86 6.59
C SER A 275 -37.89 -17.60 7.18
N THR A 276 -36.79 -17.75 6.41
CA THR A 276 -35.56 -18.42 6.89
C THR A 276 -34.85 -17.53 7.92
N PRO A 277 -34.48 -18.07 9.11
CA PRO A 277 -33.71 -17.31 10.08
C PRO A 277 -32.42 -16.76 9.44
N PHE A 278 -32.07 -15.51 9.75
CA PHE A 278 -30.87 -14.83 9.23
C PHE A 278 -30.84 -14.65 7.70
N VAL A 279 -32.00 -14.58 7.03
CA VAL A 279 -32.11 -14.41 5.58
C VAL A 279 -31.29 -13.23 5.08
N GLU A 280 -31.28 -12.11 5.81
CA GLU A 280 -30.48 -10.92 5.47
C GLU A 280 -28.98 -11.21 5.39
N ILE A 281 -28.44 -12.05 6.27
CA ILE A 281 -27.02 -12.46 6.25
C ILE A 281 -26.79 -13.47 5.12
N LEU A 282 -27.70 -14.42 4.92
CA LEU A 282 -27.55 -15.44 3.91
C LEU A 282 -27.63 -14.88 2.48
N THR A 283 -28.37 -13.80 2.29
CA THR A 283 -28.52 -13.11 0.99
C THR A 283 -27.48 -12.03 0.73
N VAL A 284 -26.57 -11.76 1.68
CA VAL A 284 -25.45 -10.82 1.44
C VAL A 284 -24.52 -11.39 0.38
N THR A 285 -24.29 -10.61 -0.68
CA THR A 285 -23.42 -11.03 -1.78
C THR A 285 -21.93 -10.69 -1.50
N LEU A 286 -21.03 -11.46 -2.10
CA LEU A 286 -19.58 -11.24 -1.98
C LEU A 286 -19.14 -9.81 -2.27
N PRO A 287 -19.66 -9.09 -3.28
CA PRO A 287 -19.31 -7.68 -3.52
C PRO A 287 -19.61 -6.77 -2.32
N ARG A 288 -20.70 -7.02 -1.59
CA ARG A 288 -21.07 -6.21 -0.41
C ARG A 288 -20.10 -6.39 0.76
N ILE A 289 -19.54 -7.59 0.93
CA ILE A 289 -18.54 -7.86 1.96
C ILE A 289 -17.10 -7.69 1.46
N GLY A 290 -16.91 -7.36 0.18
CA GLY A 290 -15.59 -7.20 -0.44
C GLY A 290 -14.66 -6.26 0.32
N ALA A 291 -15.19 -5.14 0.82
CA ALA A 291 -14.43 -4.20 1.63
C ALA A 291 -13.99 -4.76 3.00
N LEU A 292 -14.70 -5.76 3.54
CA LEU A 292 -14.39 -6.41 4.81
C LEU A 292 -13.39 -7.57 4.65
N LEU A 293 -13.23 -8.11 3.44
CA LEU A 293 -12.39 -9.29 3.20
C LEU A 293 -10.94 -9.10 3.65
N PRO A 294 -10.26 -7.96 3.43
CA PRO A 294 -8.91 -7.75 3.94
C PRO A 294 -8.83 -7.94 5.45
N PHE A 295 -9.77 -7.35 6.18
CA PHE A 295 -9.80 -7.41 7.65
C PHE A 295 -10.13 -8.83 8.15
N LEU A 296 -11.04 -9.53 7.48
CA LEU A 296 -11.34 -10.93 7.78
C LEU A 296 -10.09 -11.81 7.55
N MET A 297 -9.39 -11.61 6.43
CA MET A 297 -8.14 -12.32 6.14
C MET A 297 -7.05 -12.01 7.17
N MET A 298 -6.96 -10.77 7.64
CA MET A 298 -6.04 -10.39 8.72
C MET A 298 -6.37 -11.15 10.01
N VAL A 299 -7.63 -11.18 10.42
CA VAL A 299 -8.05 -11.90 11.62
C VAL A 299 -7.74 -13.40 11.48
N LEU A 300 -8.05 -14.00 10.35
CA LEU A 300 -7.77 -15.41 10.09
C LEU A 300 -6.27 -15.71 10.16
N ILE A 301 -5.42 -14.91 9.51
CA ILE A 301 -3.98 -15.15 9.54
C ILE A 301 -3.41 -14.97 10.93
N LEU A 302 -3.87 -13.98 11.71
CA LEU A 302 -3.40 -13.76 13.07
C LEU A 302 -3.80 -14.91 14.01
N VAL A 303 -4.96 -15.55 13.80
CA VAL A 303 -5.40 -16.71 14.57
C VAL A 303 -4.59 -17.97 14.23
N PHE A 304 -4.37 -18.24 12.93
CA PHE A 304 -3.72 -19.47 12.48
C PHE A 304 -2.20 -19.33 12.33
N ARG A 305 -1.71 -18.15 11.96
CA ARG A 305 -0.28 -17.81 11.81
C ARG A 305 0.00 -16.41 12.31
N PRO A 306 0.16 -16.20 13.63
CA PRO A 306 0.31 -14.85 14.23
C PRO A 306 1.54 -14.08 13.72
N ARG A 307 2.49 -14.76 13.07
CA ARG A 307 3.67 -14.13 12.43
C ARG A 307 3.44 -13.74 10.97
N GLY A 308 2.24 -13.91 10.43
CA GLY A 308 1.94 -13.73 9.02
C GLY A 308 2.47 -14.85 8.13
N LEU A 309 2.46 -14.64 6.79
CA LEU A 309 2.88 -15.67 5.82
C LEU A 309 4.37 -15.98 5.90
N MET A 310 5.22 -14.96 6.02
CA MET A 310 6.69 -15.05 5.95
C MET A 310 7.40 -14.24 7.05
N GLY A 311 6.78 -14.02 8.20
CA GLY A 311 7.43 -13.36 9.34
C GLY A 311 8.54 -14.23 9.95
N THR A 312 9.66 -13.62 10.28
CA THR A 312 10.80 -14.31 10.93
C THR A 312 10.53 -14.55 12.42
N ARG A 313 11.27 -15.54 13.00
CA ARG A 313 11.06 -16.00 14.39
C ARG A 313 11.41 -14.96 15.47
N ASP A 314 12.18 -13.94 15.12
CA ASP A 314 12.87 -13.03 16.06
C ASP A 314 12.37 -11.57 15.99
N ALA A 315 11.08 -11.37 15.63
CA ALA A 315 10.45 -10.06 15.64
C ALA A 315 9.51 -9.90 16.82
#